data_58ce8c5831fde4b86290aa3811d0e124
#
_entry.id   58ce8c5831fde4b86290aa3811d0e124
#
_cell.length_a   1.000
_cell.length_b   1.000
_cell.length_c   1.000
_cell.angle_alpha   90.00
_cell.angle_beta   90.00
_cell.angle_gamma   90.00
#
_symmetry.space_group_name_H-M   'P 1'
#
loop_
_entity.id
_entity.type
_entity.pdbx_description
1 polymer ?
#
loop_
_entity_poly.entity_id
_entity_poly.type
_entity_poly.pdbx_seq_one_letter_code
_entity_poly.pdbx_strand_id
1 'polypeptide(L)'
;DVSFPARGGYESRPDREWAEGLREKLAESVRLHLRSDVPVGAWLSGGIDSSSVAALMAATVADPVKTFTMRTEDPAFDELHGKRALDDFPAFRLDGHRVLCGPEDFELLPAAIWHTEGQVLATISTGQLRVARASAEHVKVVMCGEGADELLGGYSWYPTLPFLEPLFMLPRAARQWIARLSPVRRRWPGAAGTIAGPRAMDFERYSNSISHLATQSAATRLFSAEVLD
;
A
#
# COMPACT_ATOMS: atom_id res chain seq x y z
N ASP A 1 2.57 -21.39 3.49
CA ASP A 1 2.75 -20.69 4.77
C ASP A 1 4.06 -19.93 4.74
N VAL A 2 4.03 -18.65 5.13
CA VAL A 2 5.21 -17.83 5.29
C VAL A 2 5.60 -17.84 6.77
N SER A 3 6.81 -18.29 7.08
CA SER A 3 7.33 -18.28 8.44
C SER A 3 8.25 -17.07 8.61
N PHE A 4 8.00 -16.28 9.64
CA PHE A 4 8.87 -15.18 10.04
C PHE A 4 9.80 -15.62 11.17
N PRO A 5 11.05 -15.13 11.23
CA PRO A 5 11.94 -15.43 12.33
C PRO A 5 11.36 -14.96 13.67
N ALA A 6 11.64 -15.67 14.74
CA ALA A 6 11.27 -15.22 16.07
C ALA A 6 11.94 -13.86 16.37
N ARG A 7 11.30 -13.06 17.22
CA ARG A 7 11.83 -11.74 17.62
C ARG A 7 13.26 -11.87 18.15
N GLY A 8 14.18 -11.13 17.53
CA GLY A 8 15.62 -11.20 17.84
C GLY A 8 16.41 -12.23 17.02
N GLY A 9 15.75 -13.08 16.24
CA GLY A 9 16.39 -14.03 15.33
C GLY A 9 16.77 -13.42 13.98
N TYR A 10 17.28 -12.18 13.99
CA TYR A 10 17.62 -11.49 12.75
C TYR A 10 18.99 -11.91 12.22
N GLU A 11 19.06 -12.20 10.94
CA GLU A 11 20.34 -12.41 10.26
C GLU A 11 21.03 -11.07 10.04
N SER A 12 22.33 -11.02 10.37
CA SER A 12 23.16 -9.86 10.05
C SER A 12 23.92 -10.14 8.76
N ARG A 13 23.60 -9.38 7.72
CA ARG A 13 24.31 -9.40 6.42
C ARG A 13 24.58 -7.97 5.98
N PRO A 14 25.62 -7.74 5.15
CA PRO A 14 25.82 -6.44 4.50
C PRO A 14 24.60 -6.04 3.65
N ASP A 15 24.26 -4.75 3.64
CA ASP A 15 23.13 -4.21 2.87
C ASP A 15 23.17 -4.62 1.39
N ARG A 16 24.38 -4.71 0.83
CA ARG A 16 24.58 -5.14 -0.55
C ARG A 16 24.08 -6.57 -0.79
N GLU A 17 24.36 -7.50 0.11
CA GLU A 17 23.90 -8.89 -0.01
C GLU A 17 22.37 -8.98 0.08
N TRP A 18 21.77 -8.17 0.98
CA TRP A 18 20.31 -8.08 1.07
C TRP A 18 19.70 -7.53 -0.23
N ALA A 19 20.27 -6.46 -0.78
CA ALA A 19 19.79 -5.86 -2.02
C ALA A 19 19.91 -6.80 -3.22
N GLU A 20 21.05 -7.51 -3.34
CA GLU A 20 21.27 -8.49 -4.41
C GLU A 20 20.29 -9.67 -4.28
N GLY A 21 20.14 -10.24 -3.08
CA GLY A 21 19.22 -11.33 -2.82
C GLY A 21 17.75 -10.95 -3.07
N LEU A 22 17.33 -9.76 -2.66
CA LEU A 22 15.99 -9.24 -2.93
C LEU A 22 15.76 -9.08 -4.44
N ARG A 23 16.71 -8.47 -5.15
CA ARG A 23 16.61 -8.29 -6.61
C ARG A 23 16.48 -9.63 -7.33
N GLU A 24 17.27 -10.64 -6.94
CA GLU A 24 17.19 -11.97 -7.54
C GLU A 24 15.85 -12.64 -7.30
N LYS A 25 15.35 -12.60 -6.05
CA LYS A 25 14.04 -13.17 -5.71
C LYS A 25 12.88 -12.47 -6.39
N LEU A 26 12.92 -11.14 -6.48
CA LEU A 26 11.89 -10.37 -7.17
C LEU A 26 11.93 -10.67 -8.68
N ALA A 27 13.10 -10.74 -9.29
CA ALA A 27 13.25 -11.08 -10.71
C ALA A 27 12.77 -12.51 -11.00
N GLU A 28 13.06 -13.48 -10.13
CA GLU A 28 12.54 -14.84 -10.23
C GLU A 28 11.01 -14.86 -10.14
N SER A 29 10.44 -14.15 -9.18
CA SER A 29 8.99 -14.04 -8.99
C SER A 29 8.32 -13.43 -10.23
N VAL A 30 8.81 -12.29 -10.71
CA VAL A 30 8.29 -11.64 -11.92
C VAL A 30 8.32 -12.61 -13.12
N ARG A 31 9.44 -13.29 -13.33
CA ARG A 31 9.59 -14.26 -14.42
C ARG A 31 8.58 -15.41 -14.32
N LEU A 32 8.28 -15.89 -13.11
CA LEU A 32 7.28 -16.93 -12.89
C LEU A 32 5.86 -16.43 -13.18
N HIS A 33 5.52 -15.24 -12.76
CA HIS A 33 4.20 -14.64 -12.96
C HIS A 33 3.96 -14.17 -14.41
N LEU A 34 5.01 -14.01 -15.20
CA LEU A 34 4.89 -13.72 -16.64
C LEU A 34 4.55 -14.97 -17.48
N ARG A 35 4.51 -16.18 -16.88
CA ARG A 35 4.02 -17.38 -17.55
C ARG A 35 2.52 -17.29 -17.70
N SER A 36 2.06 -16.87 -18.86
CA SER A 36 0.65 -16.61 -19.14
C SER A 36 0.33 -16.88 -20.61
N ASP A 37 -0.86 -17.42 -20.86
CA ASP A 37 -1.40 -17.59 -22.21
C ASP A 37 -2.09 -16.31 -22.73
N VAL A 38 -2.10 -15.26 -21.94
CA VAL A 38 -2.72 -13.97 -22.28
C VAL A 38 -1.74 -12.82 -21.99
N PRO A 39 -1.92 -11.66 -22.64
CA PRO A 39 -1.08 -10.49 -22.39
C PRO A 39 -1.13 -10.07 -20.92
N VAL A 40 0.05 -9.82 -20.34
CA VAL A 40 0.22 -9.33 -18.97
C VAL A 40 0.73 -7.89 -19.00
N GLY A 41 0.07 -7.00 -18.29
CA GLY A 41 0.50 -5.62 -18.10
C GLY A 41 0.95 -5.33 -16.66
N ALA A 42 1.17 -4.07 -16.36
CA ALA A 42 1.50 -3.62 -15.00
C ALA A 42 0.75 -2.36 -14.61
N TRP A 43 0.34 -2.25 -13.35
CA TRP A 43 -0.04 -0.97 -12.77
C TRP A 43 1.22 -0.25 -12.29
N LEU A 44 1.36 1.01 -12.73
CA LEU A 44 2.56 1.81 -12.50
C LEU A 44 2.18 3.13 -11.85
N SER A 45 2.40 3.23 -10.54
CA SER A 45 2.09 4.42 -9.74
C SER A 45 3.24 5.44 -9.68
N GLY A 46 4.44 5.07 -10.16
CA GLY A 46 5.65 5.86 -9.99
C GLY A 46 6.37 5.67 -8.65
N GLY A 47 5.78 4.88 -7.73
CA GLY A 47 6.46 4.42 -6.53
C GLY A 47 7.54 3.38 -6.85
N ILE A 48 8.49 3.19 -5.93
CA ILE A 48 9.63 2.28 -6.12
C ILE A 48 9.18 0.84 -6.40
N ASP A 49 8.11 0.38 -5.73
CA ASP A 49 7.64 -1.00 -5.80
C ASP A 49 7.05 -1.31 -7.17
N SER A 50 6.07 -0.53 -7.62
CA SER A 50 5.47 -0.70 -8.94
C SER A 50 6.47 -0.50 -10.08
N SER A 51 7.40 0.44 -9.90
CA SER A 51 8.45 0.71 -10.87
C SER A 51 9.46 -0.43 -10.97
N SER A 52 9.81 -1.06 -9.84
CA SER A 52 10.69 -2.23 -9.81
C SER A 52 10.06 -3.43 -10.51
N VAL A 53 8.77 -3.67 -10.30
CA VAL A 53 8.03 -4.73 -10.99
C VAL A 53 8.01 -4.47 -12.50
N ALA A 54 7.60 -3.27 -12.93
CA ALA A 54 7.53 -2.91 -14.36
C ALA A 54 8.89 -2.99 -15.06
N ALA A 55 9.96 -2.54 -14.39
CA ALA A 55 11.34 -2.62 -14.91
C ALA A 55 11.80 -4.08 -15.10
N LEU A 56 11.53 -4.94 -14.14
CA LEU A 56 11.87 -6.37 -14.23
C LEU A 56 11.03 -7.08 -15.30
N MET A 57 9.76 -6.72 -15.46
CA MET A 57 8.95 -7.21 -16.58
C MET A 57 9.58 -6.82 -17.92
N ALA A 58 9.89 -5.53 -18.11
CA ALA A 58 10.49 -5.02 -19.34
C ALA A 58 11.87 -5.63 -19.64
N ALA A 59 12.63 -6.01 -18.62
CA ALA A 59 13.89 -6.74 -18.78
C ALA A 59 13.69 -8.22 -19.14
N THR A 60 12.51 -8.79 -18.91
CA THR A 60 12.24 -10.21 -19.10
C THR A 60 11.57 -10.51 -20.44
N VAL A 61 10.69 -9.61 -20.94
CA VAL A 61 9.95 -9.83 -22.19
C VAL A 61 10.54 -9.06 -23.35
N ALA A 62 10.29 -9.57 -24.58
CA ALA A 62 10.78 -8.93 -25.80
C ALA A 62 9.91 -7.76 -26.25
N ASP A 63 8.60 -7.84 -26.02
CA ASP A 63 7.65 -6.81 -26.42
C ASP A 63 7.53 -5.70 -25.36
N PRO A 64 7.10 -4.47 -25.73
CA PRO A 64 6.84 -3.42 -24.78
C PRO A 64 5.78 -3.82 -23.76
N VAL A 65 6.09 -3.60 -22.47
CA VAL A 65 5.15 -3.88 -21.37
C VAL A 65 4.09 -2.79 -21.33
N LYS A 66 2.82 -3.18 -21.42
CA LYS A 66 1.70 -2.27 -21.22
C LYS A 66 1.62 -1.87 -19.76
N THR A 67 1.69 -0.56 -19.51
CA THR A 67 1.59 -0.02 -18.15
C THR A 67 0.41 0.94 -18.03
N PHE A 68 -0.27 0.90 -16.89
CA PHE A 68 -1.44 1.71 -16.64
C PHE A 68 -1.19 2.57 -15.40
N THR A 69 -1.30 3.88 -15.57
CA THR A 69 -1.02 4.87 -14.54
C THR A 69 -2.25 5.73 -14.29
N MET A 70 -2.69 5.76 -13.04
CA MET A 70 -3.72 6.70 -12.62
C MET A 70 -3.18 8.13 -12.67
N ARG A 71 -3.94 9.02 -13.28
CA ARG A 71 -3.65 10.45 -13.35
C ARG A 71 -4.80 11.23 -12.76
N THR A 72 -4.51 12.36 -12.18
CA THR A 72 -5.53 13.28 -11.66
C THR A 72 -5.35 14.66 -12.27
N GLU A 73 -6.41 15.46 -12.27
CA GLU A 73 -6.35 16.86 -12.71
C GLU A 73 -5.62 17.76 -11.70
N ASP A 74 -5.45 17.30 -10.46
CA ASP A 74 -4.70 18.03 -9.44
C ASP A 74 -3.19 17.90 -9.70
N PRO A 75 -2.50 19.02 -10.06
CA PRO A 75 -1.07 18.98 -10.36
C PRO A 75 -0.21 18.48 -9.21
N ALA A 76 -0.66 18.65 -7.96
CA ALA A 76 0.09 18.20 -6.79
C ALA A 76 0.16 16.68 -6.71
N PHE A 77 -0.90 15.98 -7.12
CA PHE A 77 -0.92 14.52 -7.21
C PHE A 77 -0.27 14.02 -8.50
N ASP A 78 -0.47 14.73 -9.60
CA ASP A 78 0.03 14.34 -10.92
C ASP A 78 1.56 14.39 -11.00
N GLU A 79 2.18 15.43 -10.44
CA GLU A 79 3.65 15.57 -10.42
C GLU A 79 4.34 14.53 -9.53
N LEU A 80 3.69 14.10 -8.43
CA LEU A 80 4.29 13.17 -7.48
C LEU A 80 4.31 11.72 -7.96
N HIS A 81 3.27 11.29 -8.68
CA HIS A 81 3.07 9.88 -8.96
C HIS A 81 3.06 9.51 -10.45
N GLY A 82 2.40 10.29 -11.29
CA GLY A 82 2.22 9.90 -12.69
C GLY A 82 3.38 10.26 -13.63
N LYS A 83 4.02 11.42 -13.45
CA LYS A 83 5.05 11.91 -14.36
C LYS A 83 6.35 11.12 -14.21
N ARG A 84 6.80 10.89 -12.98
CA ARG A 84 8.01 10.12 -12.68
C ARG A 84 7.97 8.70 -13.23
N ALA A 85 6.81 8.05 -13.14
CA ALA A 85 6.66 6.67 -13.59
C ALA A 85 6.97 6.43 -15.07
N LEU A 86 6.79 7.44 -15.92
CA LEU A 86 7.01 7.33 -17.36
C LEU A 86 8.31 7.98 -17.82
N ASP A 87 8.73 9.04 -17.14
CA ASP A 87 9.89 9.84 -17.54
C ASP A 87 11.20 9.28 -16.93
N ASP A 88 11.15 8.62 -15.78
CA ASP A 88 12.33 8.08 -15.10
C ASP A 88 12.84 6.75 -15.69
N PHE A 89 12.09 6.13 -16.61
CA PHE A 89 12.45 4.84 -17.20
C PHE A 89 12.49 4.82 -18.73
N PRO A 90 13.10 5.80 -19.41
CA PRO A 90 13.17 5.81 -20.88
C PRO A 90 13.97 4.62 -21.45
N ALA A 91 14.83 3.99 -20.63
CA ALA A 91 15.59 2.82 -21.01
C ALA A 91 14.75 1.53 -21.07
N PHE A 92 13.58 1.50 -20.45
CA PHE A 92 12.68 0.36 -20.49
C PHE A 92 11.64 0.54 -21.59
N ARG A 93 11.37 -0.52 -22.33
CA ARG A 93 10.33 -0.52 -23.36
C ARG A 93 8.96 -0.67 -22.70
N LEU A 94 8.33 0.47 -22.38
CA LEU A 94 7.00 0.55 -21.78
C LEU A 94 6.03 1.17 -22.79
N ASP A 95 4.84 0.57 -22.88
CA ASP A 95 3.68 1.10 -23.60
C ASP A 95 2.73 1.68 -22.56
N GLY A 96 2.87 2.98 -22.28
CA GLY A 96 2.25 3.66 -21.15
C GLY A 96 0.86 4.20 -21.45
N HIS A 97 -0.14 3.69 -20.74
CA HIS A 97 -1.53 4.15 -20.77
C HIS A 97 -1.83 5.01 -19.55
N ARG A 98 -2.24 6.25 -19.77
CA ARG A 98 -2.61 7.20 -18.71
C ARG A 98 -4.12 7.21 -18.54
N VAL A 99 -4.61 6.88 -17.37
CA VAL A 99 -6.02 6.84 -17.03
C VAL A 99 -6.37 8.04 -16.16
N LEU A 100 -7.06 9.00 -16.74
CA LEU A 100 -7.48 10.20 -16.00
C LEU A 100 -8.61 9.83 -15.07
N CYS A 101 -8.46 10.18 -13.80
CA CYS A 101 -9.43 10.02 -12.71
C CYS A 101 -9.79 11.39 -12.15
N GLY A 102 -11.08 11.61 -11.93
CA GLY A 102 -11.59 12.88 -11.46
C GLY A 102 -12.72 12.72 -10.44
N PRO A 103 -13.31 13.83 -9.98
CA PRO A 103 -14.42 13.81 -9.03
C PRO A 103 -15.63 12.99 -9.50
N GLU A 104 -15.85 12.89 -10.81
CA GLU A 104 -16.93 12.10 -11.43
C GLU A 104 -16.78 10.59 -11.14
N ASP A 105 -15.58 10.12 -10.86
CA ASP A 105 -15.34 8.72 -10.53
C ASP A 105 -15.97 8.30 -9.19
N PHE A 106 -16.40 9.25 -8.36
CA PHE A 106 -17.21 8.93 -7.19
C PHE A 106 -18.55 8.25 -7.52
N GLU A 107 -19.08 8.46 -8.72
CA GLU A 107 -20.25 7.74 -9.21
C GLU A 107 -20.00 6.22 -9.33
N LEU A 108 -18.73 5.81 -9.42
CA LEU A 108 -18.34 4.40 -9.44
C LEU A 108 -18.32 3.74 -8.05
N LEU A 109 -18.55 4.50 -6.97
CA LEU A 109 -18.44 3.98 -5.60
C LEU A 109 -19.34 2.75 -5.34
N PRO A 110 -20.61 2.72 -5.75
CA PRO A 110 -21.45 1.51 -5.58
C PRO A 110 -20.86 0.29 -6.29
N ALA A 111 -20.33 0.48 -7.50
CA ALA A 111 -19.69 -0.60 -8.25
C ALA A 111 -18.36 -1.03 -7.59
N ALA A 112 -17.56 -0.10 -7.08
CA ALA A 112 -16.34 -0.40 -6.35
C ALA A 112 -16.64 -1.24 -5.10
N ILE A 113 -17.66 -0.89 -4.31
CA ILE A 113 -18.12 -1.66 -3.16
C ILE A 113 -18.54 -3.08 -3.57
N TRP A 114 -19.30 -3.20 -4.65
CA TRP A 114 -19.72 -4.50 -5.15
C TRP A 114 -18.54 -5.40 -5.54
N HIS A 115 -17.56 -4.85 -6.26
CA HIS A 115 -16.41 -5.62 -6.74
C HIS A 115 -15.37 -5.95 -5.65
N THR A 116 -15.32 -5.18 -4.57
CA THR A 116 -14.41 -5.45 -3.44
C THR A 116 -14.98 -6.44 -2.43
N GLU A 117 -16.25 -6.83 -2.59
CA GLU A 117 -16.96 -7.78 -1.70
C GLU A 117 -16.87 -7.40 -0.21
N GLY A 118 -16.68 -6.11 0.08
CA GLY A 118 -16.46 -5.66 1.44
C GLY A 118 -16.54 -4.14 1.59
N GLN A 119 -16.01 -3.69 2.71
CA GLN A 119 -15.96 -2.27 3.02
C GLN A 119 -14.92 -1.56 2.15
N VAL A 120 -15.34 -0.54 1.42
CA VAL A 120 -14.43 0.40 0.77
C VAL A 120 -13.92 1.37 1.84
N LEU A 121 -12.72 1.15 2.32
CA LEU A 121 -12.11 1.97 3.38
C LEU A 121 -11.46 3.25 2.85
N ALA A 122 -11.25 3.35 1.53
CA ALA A 122 -10.60 4.49 0.92
C ALA A 122 -11.25 4.87 -0.42
N THR A 123 -11.34 6.15 -0.68
CA THR A 123 -11.87 6.70 -1.94
C THR A 123 -11.03 6.33 -3.16
N ILE A 124 -9.78 5.90 -2.96
CA ILE A 124 -8.90 5.43 -4.02
C ILE A 124 -9.48 4.22 -4.81
N SER A 125 -10.41 3.47 -4.20
CA SER A 125 -11.01 2.29 -4.83
C SER A 125 -11.80 2.62 -6.10
N THR A 126 -12.36 3.81 -6.22
CA THR A 126 -13.04 4.24 -7.45
C THR A 126 -12.06 4.47 -8.58
N GLY A 127 -10.93 5.12 -8.29
CA GLY A 127 -9.83 5.29 -9.24
C GLY A 127 -9.21 3.95 -9.64
N GLN A 128 -9.01 3.04 -8.69
CA GLN A 128 -8.54 1.68 -8.98
C GLN A 128 -9.50 0.92 -9.90
N LEU A 129 -10.82 1.02 -9.68
CA LEU A 129 -11.80 0.41 -10.56
C LEU A 129 -11.76 1.01 -11.98
N ARG A 130 -11.54 2.32 -12.10
CA ARG A 130 -11.37 2.98 -13.39
C ARG A 130 -10.12 2.50 -14.13
N VAL A 131 -8.99 2.43 -13.43
CA VAL A 131 -7.74 1.88 -13.98
C VAL A 131 -7.90 0.42 -14.38
N ALA A 132 -8.59 -0.39 -13.55
CA ALA A 132 -8.85 -1.79 -13.86
C ALA A 132 -9.69 -1.96 -15.14
N ARG A 133 -10.74 -1.15 -15.31
CA ARG A 133 -11.56 -1.15 -16.53
C ARG A 133 -10.74 -0.79 -17.76
N ALA A 134 -9.95 0.28 -17.69
CA ALA A 134 -9.06 0.68 -18.78
C ALA A 134 -8.01 -0.41 -19.09
N SER A 135 -7.44 -1.03 -18.07
CA SER A 135 -6.49 -2.13 -18.25
C SER A 135 -7.11 -3.33 -18.95
N ALA A 136 -8.36 -3.66 -18.61
CA ALA A 136 -9.09 -4.80 -19.18
C ALA A 136 -9.35 -4.70 -20.69
N GLU A 137 -9.30 -3.51 -21.26
CA GLU A 137 -9.40 -3.29 -22.71
C GLU A 137 -8.14 -3.78 -23.45
N HIS A 138 -7.01 -3.88 -22.77
CA HIS A 138 -5.71 -4.17 -23.36
C HIS A 138 -5.10 -5.48 -22.90
N VAL A 139 -5.30 -5.85 -21.63
CA VAL A 139 -4.70 -7.04 -21.00
C VAL A 139 -5.73 -7.77 -20.13
N LYS A 140 -5.45 -9.04 -19.82
CA LYS A 140 -6.30 -9.83 -18.90
C LYS A 140 -5.71 -9.97 -17.51
N VAL A 141 -4.43 -9.73 -17.38
CA VAL A 141 -3.68 -9.81 -16.12
C VAL A 141 -2.83 -8.56 -15.97
N VAL A 142 -2.76 -8.03 -14.77
CA VAL A 142 -1.83 -6.96 -14.40
C VAL A 142 -1.03 -7.38 -13.18
N MET A 143 0.25 -7.04 -13.17
CA MET A 143 1.10 -7.11 -12.00
C MET A 143 1.11 -5.76 -11.31
N CYS A 144 1.19 -5.75 -9.98
CA CYS A 144 1.28 -4.54 -9.18
C CYS A 144 2.35 -4.68 -8.09
N GLY A 145 2.70 -3.56 -7.45
CA GLY A 145 3.65 -3.50 -6.35
C GLY A 145 3.02 -3.69 -4.96
N GLU A 146 1.73 -4.03 -4.88
CA GLU A 146 1.02 -4.20 -3.62
C GLU A 146 1.65 -5.29 -2.75
N GLY A 147 1.71 -5.05 -1.44
CA GLY A 147 2.30 -5.97 -0.47
C GLY A 147 3.80 -5.74 -0.20
N ALA A 148 4.47 -4.89 -0.97
CA ALA A 148 5.89 -4.59 -0.77
C ALA A 148 6.13 -3.85 0.55
N ASP A 149 5.30 -2.87 0.88
CA ASP A 149 5.38 -2.13 2.14
C ASP A 149 5.23 -3.04 3.37
N GLU A 150 4.35 -4.02 3.31
CA GLU A 150 4.13 -5.00 4.37
C GLU A 150 5.34 -5.91 4.56
N LEU A 151 5.96 -6.34 3.47
CA LEU A 151 7.08 -7.27 3.51
C LEU A 151 8.41 -6.57 3.84
N LEU A 152 8.61 -5.35 3.34
CA LEU A 152 9.88 -4.64 3.41
C LEU A 152 9.87 -3.47 4.40
N GLY A 153 8.75 -3.25 5.10
CA GLY A 153 8.65 -2.18 6.09
C GLY A 153 8.63 -0.77 5.47
N GLY A 154 8.05 -0.60 4.27
CA GLY A 154 8.07 0.64 3.51
C GLY A 154 7.21 1.76 4.07
N TYR A 155 6.22 1.46 4.90
CA TYR A 155 5.36 2.47 5.49
C TYR A 155 6.11 3.41 6.45
N SER A 156 5.87 4.69 6.32
CA SER A 156 6.56 5.75 7.09
C SER A 156 6.41 5.65 8.62
N TRP A 157 5.42 4.92 9.12
CA TRP A 157 5.22 4.71 10.57
C TRP A 157 6.02 3.54 11.14
N TYR A 158 6.51 2.58 10.34
CA TYR A 158 7.31 1.47 10.85
C TYR A 158 8.51 1.91 11.70
N PRO A 159 9.31 2.90 11.27
CA PRO A 159 10.43 3.36 12.08
C PRO A 159 10.00 4.00 13.42
N THR A 160 8.73 4.42 13.55
CA THR A 160 8.25 5.05 14.79
C THR A 160 7.79 4.04 15.83
N LEU A 161 7.45 2.81 15.43
CA LEU A 161 6.94 1.77 16.34
C LEU A 161 7.91 1.42 17.47
N PRO A 162 9.22 1.20 17.24
CA PRO A 162 10.17 0.92 18.32
C PRO A 162 10.24 2.03 19.37
N PHE A 163 10.08 3.29 18.96
CA PHE A 163 10.05 4.43 19.90
C PHE A 163 8.79 4.49 20.74
N LEU A 164 7.68 3.95 20.23
CA LEU A 164 6.41 3.88 20.95
C LEU A 164 6.33 2.64 21.87
N GLU A 165 7.12 1.61 21.63
CA GLU A 165 7.10 0.38 22.42
C GLU A 165 7.22 0.60 23.93
N PRO A 166 8.13 1.42 24.46
CA PRO A 166 8.22 1.67 25.88
C PRO A 166 6.93 2.27 26.48
N LEU A 167 6.20 3.07 25.69
CA LEU A 167 4.93 3.65 26.12
C LEU A 167 3.86 2.57 26.28
N PHE A 168 3.91 1.50 25.50
CA PHE A 168 2.95 0.40 25.62
C PHE A 168 3.17 -0.45 26.87
N MET A 169 4.30 -0.32 27.54
CA MET A 169 4.53 -0.93 28.87
C MET A 169 3.77 -0.20 29.98
N LEU A 170 3.37 1.04 29.76
CA LEU A 170 2.60 1.82 30.72
C LEU A 170 1.15 1.36 30.82
N PRO A 171 0.49 1.53 31.99
CA PRO A 171 -0.94 1.32 32.15
C PRO A 171 -1.74 2.18 31.16
N ARG A 172 -2.91 1.66 30.71
CA ARG A 172 -3.77 2.33 29.75
C ARG A 172 -4.11 3.77 30.14
N ALA A 173 -4.40 4.00 31.42
CA ALA A 173 -4.72 5.33 31.93
C ALA A 173 -3.57 6.34 31.74
N ALA A 174 -2.34 5.91 32.01
CA ALA A 174 -1.16 6.75 31.80
C ALA A 174 -0.95 7.06 30.32
N ARG A 175 -1.12 6.07 29.43
CA ARG A 175 -1.03 6.27 27.97
C ARG A 175 -2.09 7.22 27.45
N GLN A 176 -3.33 7.09 27.91
CA GLN A 176 -4.43 8.00 27.58
C GLN A 176 -4.14 9.43 28.04
N TRP A 177 -3.55 9.59 29.20
CA TRP A 177 -3.11 10.89 29.70
C TRP A 177 -2.02 11.50 28.81
N ILE A 178 -0.98 10.74 28.46
CA ILE A 178 0.10 11.17 27.55
C ILE A 178 -0.48 11.58 26.19
N ALA A 179 -1.37 10.78 25.62
CA ALA A 179 -1.99 11.05 24.33
C ALA A 179 -2.84 12.35 24.31
N ARG A 180 -3.34 12.78 25.48
CA ARG A 180 -4.09 14.05 25.64
C ARG A 180 -3.18 15.28 25.72
N LEU A 181 -1.88 15.11 25.97
CA LEU A 181 -0.94 16.22 26.04
C LEU A 181 -0.89 16.98 24.70
N SER A 182 -1.06 18.29 24.77
CA SER A 182 -1.17 19.13 23.56
C SER A 182 0.03 19.03 22.61
N PRO A 183 1.30 18.87 23.06
CA PRO A 183 2.44 18.66 22.18
C PRO A 183 2.36 17.38 21.37
N VAL A 184 1.97 16.26 21.99
CA VAL A 184 1.82 14.96 21.32
C VAL A 184 0.70 15.03 20.29
N ARG A 185 -0.45 15.58 20.66
CA ARG A 185 -1.61 15.69 19.79
C ARG A 185 -1.39 16.62 18.59
N ARG A 186 -0.61 17.72 18.78
CA ARG A 186 -0.29 18.65 17.70
C ARG A 186 0.77 18.14 16.75
N ARG A 187 1.81 17.50 17.29
CA ARG A 187 2.96 17.07 16.50
C ARG A 187 2.76 15.71 15.82
N TRP A 188 2.03 14.80 16.46
CA TRP A 188 1.79 13.43 15.99
C TRP A 188 0.34 12.99 16.26
N PRO A 189 -0.65 13.54 15.55
CA PRO A 189 -2.06 13.23 15.81
C PRO A 189 -2.39 11.74 15.65
N GLY A 190 -1.79 11.07 14.67
CA GLY A 190 -1.93 9.62 14.47
C GLY A 190 -1.34 8.81 15.61
N ALA A 191 -0.13 9.15 16.08
CA ALA A 191 0.50 8.47 17.20
C ALA A 191 -0.28 8.62 18.51
N ALA A 192 -0.95 9.75 18.72
CA ALA A 192 -1.80 9.96 19.90
C ALA A 192 -2.94 8.93 19.99
N GLY A 193 -3.58 8.62 18.87
CA GLY A 193 -4.59 7.56 18.77
C GLY A 193 -4.02 6.18 19.10
N THR A 194 -2.88 5.86 18.51
CA THR A 194 -2.17 4.59 18.73
C THR A 194 -1.74 4.43 20.21
N ILE A 195 -1.18 5.48 20.82
CA ILE A 195 -0.77 5.46 22.22
C ILE A 195 -1.97 5.25 23.17
N ALA A 196 -3.10 5.88 22.88
CA ALA A 196 -4.31 5.79 23.71
C ALA A 196 -5.05 4.44 23.55
N GLY A 197 -4.80 3.74 22.46
CA GLY A 197 -5.48 2.52 22.07
C GLY A 197 -5.31 1.34 23.04
N PRO A 198 -6.03 0.22 22.82
CA PRO A 198 -5.86 -0.99 23.59
C PRO A 198 -4.43 -1.55 23.44
N ARG A 199 -4.01 -2.38 24.39
CA ARG A 199 -2.74 -3.09 24.35
C ARG A 199 -2.91 -4.30 23.44
N ALA A 200 -3.06 -4.02 22.14
CA ALA A 200 -3.35 -5.03 21.15
C ALA A 200 -2.08 -5.78 20.70
N MET A 201 -2.27 -6.99 20.21
CA MET A 201 -1.23 -7.75 19.51
C MET A 201 -0.70 -6.93 18.32
N ASP A 202 0.50 -7.25 17.83
CA ASP A 202 1.18 -6.45 16.81
C ASP A 202 0.33 -6.21 15.55
N PHE A 203 -0.52 -7.16 15.17
CA PHE A 203 -1.45 -7.04 14.05
C PHE A 203 -2.57 -6.01 14.31
N GLU A 204 -3.15 -5.97 15.52
CA GLU A 204 -4.18 -4.97 15.86
C GLU A 204 -3.58 -3.57 15.98
N ARG A 205 -2.30 -3.45 16.39
CA ARG A 205 -1.59 -2.16 16.36
C ARG A 205 -1.42 -1.67 14.94
N TYR A 206 -1.06 -2.56 14.02
CA TYR A 206 -0.96 -2.29 12.60
C TYR A 206 -2.32 -1.86 12.03
N SER A 207 -3.35 -2.65 12.21
CA SER A 207 -4.72 -2.36 11.78
C SER A 207 -5.24 -1.03 12.30
N ASN A 208 -5.02 -0.71 13.58
CA ASN A 208 -5.43 0.55 14.18
C ASN A 208 -4.61 1.77 13.71
N SER A 209 -3.40 1.58 13.20
CA SER A 209 -2.58 2.67 12.67
C SER A 209 -2.97 3.04 11.23
N ILE A 210 -3.44 2.08 10.44
CA ILE A 210 -3.87 2.29 9.05
C ILE A 210 -5.28 2.86 8.97
N SER A 211 -6.17 2.43 9.85
CA SER A 211 -7.58 2.73 9.76
C SER A 211 -8.03 3.65 10.90
N HIS A 212 -8.01 4.94 10.65
CA HIS A 212 -8.66 5.92 11.53
C HIS A 212 -10.17 5.69 11.68
N LEU A 213 -10.79 4.94 10.77
CA LEU A 213 -12.22 4.61 10.76
C LEU A 213 -12.53 3.26 11.43
N ALA A 214 -11.55 2.37 11.49
CA ALA A 214 -11.74 1.02 12.06
C ALA A 214 -11.26 0.88 13.50
N THR A 215 -11.08 1.98 14.22
CA THR A 215 -10.97 1.85 15.68
C THR A 215 -12.30 1.38 16.22
N GLN A 216 -12.27 0.40 17.12
CA GLN A 216 -13.46 -0.12 17.81
C GLN A 216 -14.36 1.00 18.36
N SER A 217 -13.77 2.16 18.72
CA SER A 217 -14.49 3.36 19.15
C SER A 217 -15.18 4.12 18.02
N ALA A 218 -14.72 4.01 16.78
CA ALA A 218 -15.41 4.58 15.63
C ALA A 218 -16.51 3.64 15.14
N ALA A 219 -16.26 2.34 15.12
CA ALA A 219 -17.27 1.32 14.80
C ALA A 219 -18.46 1.41 15.75
N THR A 220 -18.24 1.48 17.06
CA THR A 220 -19.32 1.63 18.06
C THR A 220 -20.10 2.95 17.96
N ARG A 221 -19.58 3.95 17.26
CA ARG A 221 -20.32 5.20 16.99
C ARG A 221 -21.11 5.16 15.69
N LEU A 222 -20.69 4.34 14.74
CA LEU A 222 -21.27 4.25 13.40
C LEU A 222 -22.30 3.12 13.27
N PHE A 223 -22.12 2.07 14.06
CA PHE A 223 -22.98 0.88 14.00
C PHE A 223 -23.74 0.70 15.32
N SER A 224 -24.98 0.21 15.22
CA SER A 224 -25.73 -0.21 16.40
C SER A 224 -25.13 -1.44 17.06
N ALA A 225 -25.44 -1.67 18.34
CA ALA A 225 -24.98 -2.87 19.05
C ALA A 225 -25.38 -4.18 18.33
N GLU A 226 -26.52 -4.19 17.63
CA GLU A 226 -27.02 -5.34 16.87
C GLU A 226 -26.16 -5.70 15.64
N VAL A 227 -25.31 -4.79 15.18
CA VAL A 227 -24.41 -5.02 14.02
C VAL A 227 -23.01 -5.42 14.49
N LEU A 228 -22.70 -5.21 15.79
CA LEU A 228 -21.37 -5.45 16.35
C LEU A 228 -21.25 -6.79 17.10
N ASP A 229 -22.39 -7.48 17.33
CA ASP A 229 -22.48 -8.85 17.85
C ASP A 229 -22.50 -9.89 16.68
#